data_b2d29d9152771bd6baf2c3f3a4f3236a
#
_entry.id   b2d29d9152771bd6baf2c3f3a4f3236a
#
_cell.length_a   1.000
_cell.length_b   1.000
_cell.length_c   1.000
_cell.angle_alpha   90.00
_cell.angle_beta   90.00
_cell.angle_gamma   90.00
#
_symmetry.space_group_name_H-M   'P 1'
#
loop_
_entity.id
_entity.type
_entity.pdbx_description
1 polymer ?
#
loop_
_entity_poly.entity_id
_entity_poly.type
_entity_poly.pdbx_seq_one_letter_code
_entity_poly.pdbx_strand_id
1 'polypeptide(L)'
;MSKTMTKYQLEHFKDKVNRQFEPLIKDQELLVKQFKTEATDKAIEKLSKKIGADAIIKKFAEAEKKLEEARATALTFFEKKKPKDQELNYKFREQGSRYADRLELSDCQDQLREWASDLAQREIERRPEGAKLKHLKELRQKAKDVVMESGTPDALAIALDKVSQKIGLRWNQDLTALPNYKQ
;
A
#
# COMPACT_ATOMS: atom_id res chain seq x y z
N MET A 1 11.76 -3.90 47.00
CA MET A 1 10.75 -4.68 46.25
C MET A 1 10.31 -3.79 45.09
N SER A 2 10.63 -4.18 43.87
CA SER A 2 10.21 -3.45 42.66
C SER A 2 8.69 -3.60 42.53
N LYS A 3 7.95 -2.45 42.47
CA LYS A 3 6.50 -2.49 42.32
C LYS A 3 6.14 -2.99 40.93
N THR A 4 5.15 -3.85 40.81
CA THR A 4 4.56 -4.30 39.55
C THR A 4 4.00 -3.12 38.78
N MET A 5 4.21 -3.09 37.47
CA MET A 5 3.71 -2.02 36.61
C MET A 5 2.18 -2.07 36.50
N THR A 6 1.57 -0.90 36.50
CA THR A 6 0.14 -0.74 36.27
C THR A 6 -0.18 -0.87 34.77
N LYS A 7 -1.44 -1.19 34.44
CA LYS A 7 -1.92 -1.24 33.05
C LYS A 7 -1.62 0.06 32.28
N TYR A 8 -1.79 1.22 32.93
CA TYR A 8 -1.50 2.52 32.33
C TYR A 8 -0.01 2.69 32.00
N GLN A 9 0.87 2.25 32.88
CA GLN A 9 2.32 2.29 32.63
C GLN A 9 2.71 1.39 31.45
N LEU A 10 2.12 0.20 31.34
CA LEU A 10 2.33 -0.70 30.21
C LEU A 10 1.88 -0.08 28.88
N GLU A 11 0.72 0.57 28.85
CA GLU A 11 0.21 1.29 27.68
C GLU A 11 1.16 2.44 27.28
N HIS A 12 1.61 3.22 28.24
CA HIS A 12 2.59 4.31 28.00
C HIS A 12 3.89 3.79 27.36
N PHE A 13 4.40 2.66 27.84
CA PHE A 13 5.60 2.07 27.25
C PHE A 13 5.37 1.50 25.84
N LYS A 14 4.20 0.95 25.56
CA LYS A 14 3.84 0.54 24.20
C LYS A 14 3.83 1.74 23.24
N ASP A 15 3.27 2.86 23.67
CA ASP A 15 3.26 4.08 22.88
C ASP A 15 4.67 4.61 22.65
N LYS A 16 5.53 4.54 23.66
CA LYS A 16 6.94 4.93 23.54
C LYS A 16 7.68 4.01 22.54
N VAL A 17 7.43 2.71 22.57
CA VAL A 17 7.94 1.76 21.56
C VAL A 17 7.46 2.15 20.16
N ASN A 18 6.16 2.41 19.99
CA ASN A 18 5.62 2.80 18.70
C ASN A 18 6.29 4.06 18.16
N ARG A 19 6.40 5.11 18.97
CA ARG A 19 7.00 6.40 18.57
C ARG A 19 8.46 6.26 18.13
N GLN A 20 9.20 5.32 18.68
CA GLN A 20 10.61 5.10 18.28
C GLN A 20 10.75 4.29 16.99
N PHE A 21 9.87 3.30 16.79
CA PHE A 21 9.91 2.47 15.59
C PHE A 21 9.21 3.10 14.39
N GLU A 22 8.21 3.96 14.62
CA GLU A 22 7.38 4.53 13.57
C GLU A 22 8.16 5.30 12.49
N PRO A 23 9.09 6.22 12.82
CA PRO A 23 9.88 6.90 11.80
C PRO A 23 10.75 5.94 10.99
N LEU A 24 11.42 4.98 11.64
CA LEU A 24 12.26 4.00 10.96
C LEU A 24 11.47 3.10 10.00
N ILE A 25 10.25 2.72 10.42
CA ILE A 25 9.37 1.91 9.59
C ILE A 25 8.85 2.75 8.42
N LYS A 26 8.42 4.00 8.65
CA LYS A 26 7.94 4.90 7.60
C LYS A 26 9.00 5.17 6.55
N ASP A 27 10.22 5.48 6.95
CA ASP A 27 11.34 5.70 6.03
C ASP A 27 11.60 4.45 5.19
N GLN A 28 11.59 3.29 5.82
CA GLN A 28 11.80 2.04 5.12
C GLN A 28 10.61 1.65 4.22
N GLU A 29 9.38 1.98 4.61
CA GLU A 29 8.18 1.79 3.78
C GLU A 29 8.20 2.67 2.53
N LEU A 30 8.70 3.92 2.65
CA LEU A 30 8.88 4.80 1.49
C LEU A 30 9.88 4.23 0.49
N LEU A 31 11.04 3.74 0.96
CA LEU A 31 12.03 3.08 0.11
C LEU A 31 11.45 1.83 -0.57
N VAL A 32 10.79 0.97 0.19
CA VAL A 32 10.15 -0.24 -0.35
C VAL A 32 9.07 0.12 -1.37
N LYS A 33 8.29 1.18 -1.13
CA LYS A 33 7.26 1.66 -2.07
C LYS A 33 7.87 2.13 -3.40
N GLN A 34 8.98 2.88 -3.37
CA GLN A 34 9.70 3.31 -4.58
C GLN A 34 10.19 2.09 -5.37
N PHE A 35 10.88 1.15 -4.72
CA PHE A 35 11.32 -0.09 -5.37
C PHE A 35 10.16 -0.94 -5.88
N LYS A 36 9.03 -0.95 -5.17
CA LYS A 36 7.84 -1.67 -5.63
C LYS A 36 7.31 -1.10 -6.94
N THR A 37 7.25 0.20 -7.08
CA THR A 37 6.83 0.85 -8.33
C THR A 37 7.77 0.46 -9.47
N GLU A 38 9.08 0.64 -9.29
CA GLU A 38 10.08 0.28 -10.32
C GLU A 38 10.06 -1.22 -10.67
N ALA A 39 9.91 -2.09 -9.68
CA ALA A 39 9.84 -3.54 -9.90
C ALA A 39 8.54 -3.92 -10.63
N THR A 40 7.43 -3.25 -10.32
CA THR A 40 6.15 -3.46 -11.01
C THR A 40 6.26 -3.04 -12.47
N ASP A 41 6.80 -1.88 -12.77
CA ASP A 41 6.97 -1.39 -14.14
C ASP A 41 7.85 -2.33 -14.97
N LYS A 42 8.98 -2.76 -14.42
CA LYS A 42 9.85 -3.77 -15.06
C LYS A 42 9.16 -5.11 -15.25
N ALA A 43 8.34 -5.53 -14.30
CA ALA A 43 7.59 -6.78 -14.40
C ALA A 43 6.47 -6.68 -15.44
N ILE A 44 5.78 -5.54 -15.54
CA ILE A 44 4.80 -5.25 -16.61
C ILE A 44 5.48 -5.36 -17.97
N GLU A 45 6.60 -4.69 -18.17
CA GLU A 45 7.34 -4.70 -19.45
C GLU A 45 7.75 -6.12 -19.85
N LYS A 46 8.35 -6.87 -18.92
CA LYS A 46 8.76 -8.27 -19.17
C LYS A 46 7.57 -9.19 -19.47
N LEU A 47 6.49 -9.05 -18.69
CA LEU A 47 5.30 -9.87 -18.84
C LEU A 47 4.59 -9.54 -20.15
N SER A 48 4.43 -8.26 -20.46
CA SER A 48 3.81 -7.77 -21.69
C SER A 48 4.53 -8.30 -22.94
N LYS A 49 5.87 -8.23 -22.95
CA LYS A 49 6.68 -8.83 -24.03
C LYS A 49 6.52 -10.34 -24.12
N LYS A 50 6.50 -11.04 -22.97
CA LYS A 50 6.40 -12.51 -22.91
C LYS A 50 5.08 -13.04 -23.47
N ILE A 51 3.96 -12.38 -23.15
CA ILE A 51 2.62 -12.80 -23.57
C ILE A 51 2.13 -12.08 -24.83
N GLY A 52 2.90 -11.14 -25.38
CA GLY A 52 2.51 -10.35 -26.55
C GLY A 52 1.36 -9.36 -26.28
N ALA A 53 1.17 -8.96 -25.02
CA ALA A 53 0.07 -8.09 -24.62
C ALA A 53 0.12 -6.71 -25.26
N ASP A 54 1.31 -6.15 -25.50
CA ASP A 54 1.49 -4.81 -26.11
C ASP A 54 0.78 -4.69 -27.47
N ALA A 55 0.90 -5.70 -28.31
CA ALA A 55 0.26 -5.71 -29.63
C ALA A 55 -1.27 -5.77 -29.51
N ILE A 56 -1.79 -6.52 -28.55
CA ILE A 56 -3.23 -6.67 -28.32
C ILE A 56 -3.79 -5.38 -27.71
N ILE A 57 -3.12 -4.83 -26.69
CA ILE A 57 -3.50 -3.57 -26.03
C ILE A 57 -3.53 -2.42 -27.06
N LYS A 58 -2.51 -2.34 -27.93
CA LYS A 58 -2.46 -1.33 -28.98
C LYS A 58 -3.63 -1.46 -29.97
N LYS A 59 -3.93 -2.67 -30.42
CA LYS A 59 -5.08 -2.93 -31.32
C LYS A 59 -6.40 -2.56 -30.64
N PHE A 60 -6.53 -2.88 -29.36
CA PHE A 60 -7.73 -2.56 -28.60
C PHE A 60 -7.91 -1.04 -28.44
N ALA A 61 -6.84 -0.32 -28.10
CA ALA A 61 -6.84 1.14 -28.02
C ALA A 61 -7.21 1.82 -29.35
N GLU A 62 -6.68 1.30 -30.48
CA GLU A 62 -7.06 1.76 -31.81
C GLU A 62 -8.53 1.50 -32.13
N ALA A 63 -9.08 0.37 -31.71
CA ALA A 63 -10.49 0.05 -31.89
C ALA A 63 -11.41 0.94 -31.03
N GLU A 64 -11.06 1.18 -29.76
CA GLU A 64 -11.77 2.11 -28.90
C GLU A 64 -11.81 3.53 -29.48
N LYS A 65 -10.67 4.02 -29.95
CA LYS A 65 -10.58 5.34 -30.58
C LYS A 65 -11.52 5.44 -31.79
N LYS A 66 -11.52 4.43 -32.68
CA LYS A 66 -12.42 4.39 -33.83
C LYS A 66 -13.89 4.33 -33.43
N LEU A 67 -14.22 3.60 -32.36
CA LEU A 67 -15.57 3.53 -31.82
C LEU A 67 -16.02 4.88 -31.27
N GLU A 68 -15.15 5.59 -30.56
CA GLU A 68 -15.41 6.92 -30.02
C GLU A 68 -15.63 7.95 -31.13
N GLU A 69 -14.78 7.94 -32.17
CA GLU A 69 -14.93 8.78 -33.36
C GLU A 69 -16.27 8.48 -34.09
N ALA A 70 -16.67 7.22 -34.21
CA ALA A 70 -17.94 6.81 -34.81
C ALA A 70 -19.13 7.27 -33.95
N ARG A 71 -19.03 7.18 -32.63
CA ARG A 71 -20.05 7.69 -31.68
C ARG A 71 -20.20 9.20 -31.79
N ALA A 72 -19.09 9.95 -31.79
CA ALA A 72 -19.12 11.41 -31.94
C ALA A 72 -19.73 11.82 -33.27
N THR A 73 -19.40 11.11 -34.35
CA THR A 73 -19.99 11.37 -35.69
C THR A 73 -21.49 11.09 -35.68
N ALA A 74 -21.91 9.99 -35.09
CA ALA A 74 -23.35 9.64 -34.99
C ALA A 74 -24.12 10.67 -34.15
N LEU A 75 -23.57 11.07 -32.97
CA LEU A 75 -24.19 12.12 -32.15
C LEU A 75 -24.35 13.43 -32.91
N THR A 76 -23.27 13.88 -33.59
CA THR A 76 -23.35 15.13 -34.40
C THR A 76 -24.40 15.03 -35.52
N PHE A 77 -24.49 13.85 -36.16
CA PHE A 77 -25.53 13.65 -37.20
C PHE A 77 -26.95 13.71 -36.62
N PHE A 78 -27.17 13.02 -35.50
CA PHE A 78 -28.50 13.00 -34.87
C PHE A 78 -28.86 14.36 -34.25
N GLU A 79 -27.92 15.10 -33.70
CA GLU A 79 -28.12 16.44 -33.19
C GLU A 79 -28.57 17.40 -34.31
N LYS A 80 -27.94 17.33 -35.51
CA LYS A 80 -28.31 18.14 -36.68
C LYS A 80 -29.66 17.77 -37.24
N LYS A 81 -30.11 16.52 -37.06
CA LYS A 81 -31.40 16.03 -37.58
C LYS A 81 -32.51 16.02 -36.50
N LYS A 82 -32.19 16.44 -35.31
CA LYS A 82 -33.14 16.44 -34.18
C LYS A 82 -34.34 17.31 -34.45
N PRO A 83 -35.59 16.79 -34.42
CA PRO A 83 -36.79 17.60 -34.35
C PRO A 83 -36.78 18.42 -33.05
N LYS A 84 -37.29 19.65 -33.07
CA LYS A 84 -37.20 20.63 -31.99
C LYS A 84 -37.69 20.15 -30.60
N ASP A 85 -38.50 19.08 -30.56
CA ASP A 85 -39.22 18.64 -29.35
C ASP A 85 -38.81 17.22 -28.84
N GLN A 86 -37.69 16.64 -29.33
CA GLN A 86 -37.27 15.29 -28.88
C GLN A 86 -35.91 15.29 -28.21
N GLU A 87 -35.84 14.77 -26.96
CA GLU A 87 -34.60 14.52 -26.25
C GLU A 87 -33.92 13.20 -26.69
N LEU A 88 -33.05 13.28 -27.68
CA LEU A 88 -32.27 12.13 -28.14
C LEU A 88 -31.12 11.72 -27.16
N ASN A 89 -30.68 12.65 -26.33
CA ASN A 89 -29.61 12.43 -25.35
C ASN A 89 -29.90 11.33 -24.32
N TYR A 90 -31.16 11.10 -23.98
CA TYR A 90 -31.55 10.10 -22.99
C TYR A 90 -31.30 8.67 -23.48
N LYS A 91 -31.73 8.38 -24.73
CA LYS A 91 -31.56 7.00 -25.30
C LYS A 91 -30.13 6.60 -25.52
N PHE A 92 -29.25 7.53 -25.87
CA PHE A 92 -27.81 7.21 -26.04
C PHE A 92 -27.09 6.97 -24.72
N ARG A 93 -27.47 7.70 -23.66
CA ARG A 93 -26.95 7.46 -22.30
C ARG A 93 -27.47 6.16 -21.70
N GLU A 94 -28.75 5.85 -21.90
CA GLU A 94 -29.36 4.62 -21.39
C GLU A 94 -28.84 3.37 -22.10
N GLN A 95 -28.55 3.42 -23.38
CA GLN A 95 -27.89 2.33 -24.09
C GLN A 95 -26.41 2.20 -23.68
N GLY A 96 -25.71 3.28 -23.36
CA GLY A 96 -24.36 3.24 -22.83
C GLY A 96 -24.27 2.53 -21.48
N SER A 97 -25.25 2.72 -20.60
CA SER A 97 -25.26 2.08 -19.28
C SER A 97 -25.64 0.59 -19.31
N ARG A 98 -26.38 0.13 -20.33
CA ARG A 98 -26.73 -1.29 -20.50
C ARG A 98 -25.58 -2.16 -21.02
N TYR A 99 -24.47 -1.56 -21.42
CA TYR A 99 -23.25 -2.24 -21.86
C TYR A 99 -22.09 -2.10 -20.85
N ALA A 100 -22.43 -1.93 -19.57
CA ALA A 100 -21.45 -1.84 -18.48
C ALA A 100 -20.54 -3.07 -18.36
N ASP A 101 -20.92 -4.22 -18.94
CA ASP A 101 -20.13 -5.46 -18.94
C ASP A 101 -19.13 -5.55 -20.11
N ARG A 102 -18.82 -4.43 -20.78
CA ARG A 102 -17.78 -4.42 -21.80
C ARG A 102 -16.41 -4.36 -21.18
N LEU A 103 -15.55 -5.30 -21.60
CA LEU A 103 -14.12 -5.24 -21.33
C LEU A 103 -13.56 -3.90 -21.88
N GLU A 104 -13.02 -3.07 -20.99
CA GLU A 104 -12.39 -1.82 -21.34
C GLU A 104 -10.87 -1.97 -21.42
N LEU A 105 -10.20 -1.03 -22.10
CA LEU A 105 -8.73 -1.00 -22.16
C LEU A 105 -8.12 -0.94 -20.77
N SER A 106 -8.73 -0.16 -19.84
CA SER A 106 -8.35 -0.07 -18.44
C SER A 106 -8.33 -1.44 -17.76
N ASP A 107 -9.35 -2.28 -18.00
CA ASP A 107 -9.45 -3.63 -17.40
C ASP A 107 -8.27 -4.51 -17.82
N CYS A 108 -7.88 -4.45 -19.10
CA CYS A 108 -6.73 -5.20 -19.61
C CYS A 108 -5.41 -4.72 -18.98
N GLN A 109 -5.27 -3.41 -18.80
CA GLN A 109 -4.08 -2.82 -18.17
C GLN A 109 -4.02 -3.14 -16.67
N ASP A 110 -5.15 -3.10 -15.99
CA ASP A 110 -5.24 -3.40 -14.56
C ASP A 110 -4.97 -4.87 -14.29
N GLN A 111 -5.48 -5.77 -15.11
CA GLN A 111 -5.15 -7.20 -15.02
C GLN A 111 -3.65 -7.47 -15.23
N LEU A 112 -3.03 -6.78 -16.18
CA LEU A 112 -1.59 -6.89 -16.39
C LEU A 112 -0.80 -6.37 -15.18
N ARG A 113 -1.23 -5.26 -14.58
CA ARG A 113 -0.64 -4.71 -13.36
C ARG A 113 -0.80 -5.66 -12.17
N GLU A 114 -1.95 -6.29 -12.01
CA GLU A 114 -2.20 -7.27 -10.96
C GLU A 114 -1.22 -8.44 -11.07
N TRP A 115 -1.10 -9.05 -12.25
CA TRP A 115 -0.13 -10.13 -12.48
C TRP A 115 1.32 -9.70 -12.26
N ALA A 116 1.66 -8.48 -12.67
CA ALA A 116 2.99 -7.92 -12.47
C ALA A 116 3.27 -7.61 -10.99
N SER A 117 2.25 -7.22 -10.22
CA SER A 117 2.37 -6.92 -8.79
C SER A 117 2.84 -8.12 -7.98
N ASP A 118 2.36 -9.32 -8.28
CA ASP A 118 2.79 -10.55 -7.62
C ASP A 118 4.27 -10.86 -7.88
N LEU A 119 4.71 -10.63 -9.11
CA LEU A 119 6.13 -10.81 -9.47
C LEU A 119 7.01 -9.77 -8.78
N ALA A 120 6.56 -8.51 -8.75
CA ALA A 120 7.25 -7.42 -8.07
C ALA A 120 7.34 -7.66 -6.55
N GLN A 121 6.27 -8.17 -5.93
CA GLN A 121 6.26 -8.49 -4.51
C GLN A 121 7.33 -9.52 -4.15
N ARG A 122 7.45 -10.59 -4.93
CA ARG A 122 8.50 -11.62 -4.73
C ARG A 122 9.91 -11.06 -4.91
N GLU A 123 10.09 -10.10 -5.82
CA GLU A 123 11.38 -9.44 -6.00
C GLU A 123 11.73 -8.55 -4.80
N ILE A 124 10.77 -7.81 -4.26
CA ILE A 124 10.94 -6.95 -3.08
C ILE A 124 11.29 -7.78 -1.84
N GLU A 125 10.64 -8.91 -1.64
CA GLU A 125 10.91 -9.80 -0.51
C GLU A 125 12.34 -10.34 -0.52
N ARG A 126 12.94 -10.46 -1.70
CA ARG A 126 14.34 -10.89 -1.87
C ARG A 126 15.35 -9.75 -1.70
N ARG A 127 14.90 -8.49 -1.75
CA ARG A 127 15.79 -7.33 -1.60
C ARG A 127 16.09 -7.06 -0.13
N PRO A 128 17.29 -6.53 0.16
CA PRO A 128 17.68 -6.18 1.52
C PRO A 128 16.74 -5.16 2.16
N GLU A 129 16.17 -4.23 1.38
CA GLU A 129 15.23 -3.21 1.86
C GLU A 129 13.91 -3.83 2.34
N GLY A 130 13.37 -4.80 1.60
CA GLY A 130 12.17 -5.54 2.00
C GLY A 130 12.41 -6.39 3.24
N ALA A 131 13.54 -7.09 3.28
CA ALA A 131 13.95 -7.87 4.44
C ALA A 131 14.15 -6.99 5.69
N LYS A 132 14.75 -5.79 5.53
CA LYS A 132 14.92 -4.81 6.61
C LYS A 132 13.58 -4.31 7.14
N LEU A 133 12.63 -4.00 6.26
CA LEU A 133 11.28 -3.57 6.67
C LEU A 133 10.58 -4.66 7.50
N LYS A 134 10.62 -5.90 7.02
CA LYS A 134 10.06 -7.05 7.75
C LYS A 134 10.71 -7.19 9.12
N HIS A 135 12.03 -7.13 9.18
CA HIS A 135 12.79 -7.22 10.43
C HIS A 135 12.43 -6.10 11.42
N LEU A 136 12.30 -4.84 10.97
CA LEU A 136 11.87 -3.73 11.81
C LEU A 136 10.46 -3.94 12.38
N LYS A 137 9.53 -4.44 11.59
CA LYS A 137 8.17 -4.76 12.03
C LYS A 137 8.17 -5.89 13.08
N GLU A 138 8.97 -6.92 12.87
CA GLU A 138 9.15 -8.02 13.84
C GLU A 138 9.79 -7.55 15.15
N LEU A 139 10.82 -6.70 15.07
CA LEU A 139 11.44 -6.12 16.26
C LEU A 139 10.49 -5.22 17.03
N ARG A 140 9.70 -4.38 16.34
CA ARG A 140 8.65 -3.58 16.98
C ARG A 140 7.66 -4.47 17.72
N GLN A 141 7.22 -5.56 17.10
CA GLN A 141 6.29 -6.48 17.75
C GLN A 141 6.92 -7.14 18.96
N LYS A 142 8.15 -7.65 18.84
CA LYS A 142 8.89 -8.22 19.99
C LYS A 142 9.09 -7.23 21.14
N ALA A 143 9.36 -5.95 20.82
CA ALA A 143 9.46 -4.92 21.84
C ALA A 143 8.13 -4.68 22.57
N LYS A 144 7.00 -4.76 21.87
CA LYS A 144 5.66 -4.68 22.50
C LYS A 144 5.36 -5.89 23.36
N ASP A 145 5.72 -7.08 22.91
CA ASP A 145 5.51 -8.31 23.66
C ASP A 145 6.31 -8.29 24.97
N VAL A 146 7.57 -7.85 24.89
CA VAL A 146 8.42 -7.64 26.07
C VAL A 146 7.81 -6.66 27.07
N VAL A 147 7.18 -5.57 26.60
CA VAL A 147 6.46 -4.63 27.46
C VAL A 147 5.33 -5.34 28.20
N MET A 148 4.60 -6.22 27.50
CA MET A 148 3.47 -6.94 28.11
C MET A 148 3.89 -8.03 29.09
N GLU A 149 5.03 -8.67 28.82
CA GLU A 149 5.55 -9.77 29.65
C GLU A 149 6.33 -9.26 30.88
N SER A 150 6.80 -8.02 30.84
CA SER A 150 7.61 -7.45 31.90
C SER A 150 6.77 -7.02 33.09
N GLY A 151 6.96 -7.67 34.22
CA GLY A 151 6.23 -7.35 35.46
C GLY A 151 6.78 -6.11 36.20
N THR A 152 8.05 -5.74 35.97
CA THR A 152 8.71 -4.65 36.70
C THR A 152 9.46 -3.72 35.76
N PRO A 153 9.66 -2.42 36.12
CA PRO A 153 10.40 -1.47 35.30
C PRO A 153 11.84 -1.89 35.01
N ASP A 154 12.51 -2.53 35.95
CA ASP A 154 13.91 -2.98 35.79
C ASP A 154 14.00 -4.13 34.75
N ALA A 155 13.09 -5.10 34.83
CA ALA A 155 13.02 -6.18 33.85
C ALA A 155 12.71 -5.65 32.46
N LEU A 156 11.81 -4.64 32.37
CA LEU A 156 11.48 -3.96 31.13
C LEU A 156 12.71 -3.26 30.52
N ALA A 157 13.45 -2.49 31.32
CA ALA A 157 14.61 -1.77 30.85
C ALA A 157 15.67 -2.72 30.25
N ILE A 158 15.98 -3.81 30.94
CA ILE A 158 16.92 -4.83 30.48
C ILE A 158 16.44 -5.48 29.17
N ALA A 159 15.16 -5.82 29.10
CA ALA A 159 14.61 -6.50 27.93
C ALA A 159 14.50 -5.58 26.70
N LEU A 160 14.15 -4.31 26.89
CA LEU A 160 14.15 -3.31 25.84
C LEU A 160 15.54 -2.96 25.35
N ASP A 161 16.55 -2.93 26.24
CA ASP A 161 17.93 -2.71 25.86
C ASP A 161 18.46 -3.81 24.94
N LYS A 162 18.11 -5.07 25.20
CA LYS A 162 18.43 -6.20 24.31
C LYS A 162 17.78 -6.09 22.92
N VAL A 163 16.59 -5.52 22.82
CA VAL A 163 15.92 -5.29 21.53
C VAL A 163 16.56 -4.12 20.81
N SER A 164 16.89 -3.04 21.53
CA SER A 164 17.46 -1.83 20.93
C SER A 164 18.89 -2.03 20.44
N GLN A 165 19.70 -2.85 21.08
CA GLN A 165 21.04 -3.21 20.60
C GLN A 165 20.99 -3.83 19.20
N LYS A 166 19.95 -4.60 18.88
CA LYS A 166 19.78 -5.21 17.55
C LYS A 166 19.44 -4.21 16.43
N ILE A 167 18.94 -3.05 16.77
CA ILE A 167 18.53 -2.00 15.80
C ILE A 167 19.40 -0.75 15.89
N GLY A 168 20.44 -0.75 16.74
CA GLY A 168 21.32 0.41 16.94
C GLY A 168 20.63 1.61 17.58
N LEU A 169 19.41 1.45 18.12
CA LEU A 169 18.72 2.50 18.88
C LEU A 169 19.21 2.47 20.33
N ARG A 170 19.58 3.63 20.85
CA ARG A 170 19.76 3.79 22.30
C ARG A 170 18.41 4.23 22.87
N TRP A 171 17.84 3.41 23.72
CA TRP A 171 16.73 3.83 24.56
C TRP A 171 17.28 4.89 25.50
N ASN A 172 16.78 6.14 25.41
CA ASN A 172 17.14 7.13 26.41
C ASN A 172 16.79 6.56 27.79
N GLN A 173 17.79 6.55 28.66
CA GLN A 173 17.76 5.88 29.97
C GLN A 173 16.72 6.44 30.95
N ASP A 174 15.94 7.43 30.56
CA ASP A 174 14.83 8.00 31.36
C ASP A 174 13.60 7.10 31.48
N LEU A 175 13.76 5.79 31.24
CA LEU A 175 12.74 4.79 31.63
C LEU A 175 12.51 4.74 33.14
N THR A 176 13.45 5.28 33.94
CA THR A 176 13.35 5.37 35.40
C THR A 176 12.53 6.57 35.87
N ALA A 177 12.35 7.58 35.05
CA ALA A 177 11.46 8.71 35.35
C ALA A 177 10.03 8.36 34.90
N LEU A 178 9.43 7.34 35.51
CA LEU A 178 7.98 7.20 35.48
C LEU A 178 7.37 8.43 36.14
N PRO A 179 6.49 9.18 35.46
CA PRO A 179 5.79 10.24 36.13
C PRO A 179 5.11 9.65 37.37
N ASN A 180 5.38 10.26 38.54
CA ASN A 180 4.69 9.97 39.78
C ASN A 180 3.22 10.35 39.58
N TYR A 181 2.45 9.47 38.98
CA TYR A 181 1.02 9.59 38.99
C TYR A 181 0.56 9.33 40.43
N LYS A 182 0.34 10.41 41.14
CA LYS A 182 -0.50 10.37 42.34
C LYS A 182 -1.85 9.84 41.89
N GLN A 183 -2.26 8.74 42.51
CA GLN A 183 -3.63 8.24 42.47
C GLN A 183 -4.63 9.33 42.83
#